data_371d8ca985a02b43a94a023ad081c2e9
#
_entry.id   371d8ca985a02b43a94a023ad081c2e9
#
_cell.length_a   1.000
_cell.length_b   1.000
_cell.length_c   1.000
_cell.angle_alpha   90.00
_cell.angle_beta   90.00
_cell.angle_gamma   90.00
#
_symmetry.space_group_name_H-M   'P 1'
#
loop_
_entity.id
_entity.type
_entity.pdbx_description
1 polymer ?
#
loop_
_entity_poly.entity_id
_entity_poly.type
_entity_poly.pdbx_seq_one_letter_code
_entity_poly.pdbx_strand_id
1 'polypeptide(L)'
;MAMQIAKAFGAGLVIGTSTNQARREQLVKYGADIVVNSNDEHWVKQVINATDGHGVDLTIDHISGPVGNANMKATKIGGRIINVGRLGGMHGDFNYDLHALRRIQYLGVTFRTRTGKEVSSIVEKVTESLLSSSAGKKLQLPIHQVFPLAEATDALAMMERNEHFGKIVLRVV
;
A
#
# COMPACT_ATOMS: atom_id res chain seq x y z
N MET A 1 3.98 -6.38 0.43
CA MET A 1 3.15 -7.11 1.44
C MET A 1 1.66 -7.01 1.12
N ALA A 2 1.02 -5.83 1.09
CA ALA A 2 -0.44 -5.72 0.89
C ALA A 2 -0.97 -6.50 -0.33
N MET A 3 -0.29 -6.45 -1.47
CA MET A 3 -0.67 -7.20 -2.68
C MET A 3 -0.64 -8.72 -2.48
N GLN A 4 0.42 -9.23 -1.83
CA GLN A 4 0.52 -10.66 -1.53
C GLN A 4 -0.57 -11.09 -0.55
N ILE A 5 -0.87 -10.28 0.46
CA ILE A 5 -1.96 -10.52 1.40
C ILE A 5 -3.30 -10.52 0.67
N ALA A 6 -3.56 -9.55 -0.21
CA ALA A 6 -4.78 -9.52 -1.01
C ALA A 6 -4.96 -10.81 -1.82
N LYS A 7 -3.91 -11.27 -2.50
CA LYS A 7 -3.93 -12.56 -3.22
C LYS A 7 -4.17 -13.75 -2.28
N ALA A 8 -3.53 -13.76 -1.12
CA ALA A 8 -3.72 -14.81 -0.12
C ALA A 8 -5.17 -14.91 0.38
N PHE A 9 -5.88 -13.78 0.42
CA PHE A 9 -7.30 -13.69 0.77
C PHE A 9 -8.25 -13.78 -0.45
N GLY A 10 -7.76 -14.17 -1.62
CA GLY A 10 -8.59 -14.46 -2.78
C GLY A 10 -8.97 -13.24 -3.62
N ALA A 11 -8.26 -12.12 -3.54
CA ALA A 11 -8.51 -11.01 -4.44
C ALA A 11 -8.32 -11.45 -5.91
N GLY A 12 -9.36 -11.27 -6.72
CA GLY A 12 -9.35 -11.64 -8.14
C GLY A 12 -8.39 -10.77 -8.96
N LEU A 13 -8.35 -9.48 -8.66
CA LEU A 13 -7.48 -8.51 -9.33
C LEU A 13 -6.73 -7.67 -8.29
N VAL A 14 -5.42 -7.56 -8.45
CA VAL A 14 -4.56 -6.70 -7.63
C VAL A 14 -3.81 -5.73 -8.52
N ILE A 15 -4.05 -4.43 -8.33
CA ILE A 15 -3.40 -3.36 -9.08
C ILE A 15 -2.34 -2.71 -8.18
N GLY A 16 -1.09 -2.72 -8.62
CA GLY A 16 0.02 -2.04 -7.96
C GLY A 16 0.33 -0.71 -8.63
N THR A 17 0.67 0.33 -7.85
CA THR A 17 1.04 1.64 -8.40
C THR A 17 2.43 2.05 -7.96
N SER A 18 3.17 2.70 -8.85
CA SER A 18 4.42 3.38 -8.54
C SER A 18 4.76 4.38 -9.63
N THR A 19 5.38 5.50 -9.24
CA THR A 19 5.94 6.50 -10.19
C THR A 19 7.20 5.98 -10.88
N ASN A 20 7.94 5.06 -10.27
CA ASN A 20 9.20 4.52 -10.76
C ASN A 20 8.96 3.24 -11.58
N GLN A 21 9.48 3.20 -12.83
CA GLN A 21 9.29 2.09 -13.75
C GLN A 21 9.91 0.78 -13.22
N ALA A 22 11.16 0.81 -12.78
CA ALA A 22 11.84 -0.39 -12.28
C ALA A 22 11.13 -0.99 -11.06
N ARG A 23 10.51 -0.14 -10.22
CA ARG A 23 9.65 -0.62 -9.12
C ARG A 23 8.36 -1.25 -9.63
N ARG A 24 7.71 -0.69 -10.66
CA ARG A 24 6.51 -1.30 -11.25
C ARG A 24 6.79 -2.73 -11.74
N GLU A 25 7.91 -2.95 -12.41
CA GLU A 25 8.32 -4.27 -12.86
C GLU A 25 8.50 -5.26 -11.69
N GLN A 26 8.99 -4.78 -10.56
CA GLN A 26 9.10 -5.60 -9.34
C GLN A 26 7.74 -5.93 -8.72
N LEU A 27 6.75 -5.01 -8.77
CA LEU A 27 5.44 -5.23 -8.15
C LEU A 27 4.75 -6.49 -8.68
N VAL A 28 4.94 -6.84 -9.94
CA VAL A 28 4.40 -8.07 -10.54
C VAL A 28 4.89 -9.32 -9.81
N LYS A 29 6.18 -9.37 -9.45
CA LYS A 29 6.77 -10.50 -8.70
C LYS A 29 6.17 -10.65 -7.29
N TYR A 30 5.59 -9.56 -6.76
CA TYR A 30 4.99 -9.51 -5.42
C TYR A 30 3.46 -9.46 -5.44
N GLY A 31 2.84 -9.95 -6.52
CA GLY A 31 1.41 -10.23 -6.59
C GLY A 31 0.54 -9.16 -7.23
N ALA A 32 1.12 -8.17 -7.93
CA ALA A 32 0.33 -7.31 -8.80
C ALA A 32 0.00 -8.05 -10.11
N ASP A 33 -1.26 -8.05 -10.51
CA ASP A 33 -1.69 -8.51 -11.84
C ASP A 33 -1.51 -7.41 -12.87
N ILE A 34 -1.75 -6.17 -12.46
CA ILE A 34 -1.62 -4.97 -13.29
C ILE A 34 -0.78 -3.95 -12.52
N VAL A 35 0.05 -3.21 -13.24
CA VAL A 35 0.83 -2.11 -12.67
C VAL A 35 0.54 -0.81 -13.40
N VAL A 36 0.41 0.27 -12.64
CA VAL A 36 0.01 1.58 -13.14
C VAL A 36 1.04 2.62 -12.72
N ASN A 37 1.37 3.53 -13.65
CA ASN A 37 2.19 4.69 -13.35
C ASN A 37 1.32 5.78 -12.70
N SER A 38 1.48 6.00 -11.40
CA SER A 38 0.69 7.01 -10.67
C SER A 38 1.05 8.48 -11.00
N ASN A 39 2.07 8.73 -11.83
CA ASN A 39 2.34 10.05 -12.42
C ASN A 39 1.64 10.28 -13.77
N ASP A 40 1.06 9.25 -14.36
CA ASP A 40 0.26 9.39 -15.58
C ASP A 40 -1.08 10.04 -15.23
N GLU A 41 -1.45 11.12 -15.90
CA GLU A 41 -2.72 11.82 -15.66
C GLU A 41 -3.94 10.91 -15.89
N HIS A 42 -3.78 9.84 -16.67
CA HIS A 42 -4.82 8.89 -17.00
C HIS A 42 -4.83 7.62 -16.12
N TRP A 43 -4.02 7.57 -15.05
CA TRP A 43 -3.92 6.37 -14.22
C TRP A 43 -5.26 5.92 -13.63
N VAL A 44 -6.12 6.86 -13.24
CA VAL A 44 -7.48 6.54 -12.75
C VAL A 44 -8.28 5.83 -13.84
N LYS A 45 -8.22 6.32 -15.08
CA LYS A 45 -8.91 5.69 -16.22
C LYS A 45 -8.37 4.29 -16.51
N GLN A 46 -7.07 4.08 -16.36
CA GLN A 46 -6.48 2.75 -16.50
C GLN A 46 -7.05 1.78 -15.44
N VAL A 47 -7.16 2.21 -14.17
CA VAL A 47 -7.77 1.41 -13.10
C VAL A 47 -9.24 1.11 -13.39
N ILE A 48 -10.02 2.11 -13.81
CA ILE A 48 -11.43 1.95 -14.12
C ILE A 48 -11.62 0.97 -15.29
N ASN A 49 -10.81 1.08 -16.35
CA ASN A 49 -10.88 0.15 -17.49
C ASN A 49 -10.50 -1.30 -17.08
N ALA A 50 -9.51 -1.44 -16.20
CA ALA A 50 -9.08 -2.76 -15.71
C ALA A 50 -10.10 -3.43 -14.77
N THR A 51 -11.12 -2.70 -14.35
CA THR A 51 -12.18 -3.14 -13.44
C THR A 51 -13.58 -3.04 -14.09
N ASP A 52 -13.67 -3.18 -15.39
CA ASP A 52 -14.91 -3.16 -16.17
C ASP A 52 -15.80 -1.93 -15.87
N GLY A 53 -15.17 -0.77 -15.62
CA GLY A 53 -15.86 0.48 -15.34
C GLY A 53 -16.23 0.70 -13.86
N HIS A 54 -16.04 -0.28 -12.98
CA HIS A 54 -16.52 -0.21 -11.60
C HIS A 54 -15.57 0.49 -10.63
N GLY A 55 -14.25 0.35 -10.82
CA GLY A 55 -13.22 0.71 -9.86
C GLY A 55 -12.93 -0.41 -8.86
N VAL A 56 -11.89 -0.22 -8.04
CA VAL A 56 -11.44 -1.23 -7.08
C VAL A 56 -12.30 -1.24 -5.81
N ASP A 57 -12.48 -2.41 -5.21
CA ASP A 57 -13.21 -2.56 -3.93
C ASP A 57 -12.49 -1.91 -2.75
N LEU A 58 -11.14 -1.97 -2.78
CA LEU A 58 -10.28 -1.55 -1.69
C LEU A 58 -9.05 -0.85 -2.24
N THR A 59 -8.80 0.35 -1.75
CA THR A 59 -7.54 1.09 -1.96
C THR A 59 -6.73 1.11 -0.67
N ILE A 60 -5.48 0.64 -0.72
CA ILE A 60 -4.50 0.80 0.37
C ILE A 60 -3.62 1.99 0.02
N ASP A 61 -3.83 3.09 0.70
CA ASP A 61 -3.19 4.37 0.40
C ASP A 61 -1.98 4.63 1.31
N HIS A 62 -0.80 4.70 0.71
CA HIS A 62 0.45 5.07 1.37
C HIS A 62 0.88 6.52 1.08
N ILE A 63 0.20 7.21 0.17
CA ILE A 63 0.59 8.53 -0.34
C ILE A 63 -0.19 9.63 0.33
N SER A 64 -1.52 9.53 0.36
CA SER A 64 -2.43 10.57 0.87
C SER A 64 -2.26 11.93 0.15
N GLY A 65 -2.53 13.04 0.85
CA GLY A 65 -2.32 14.38 0.32
C GLY A 65 -2.88 14.57 -1.10
N PRO A 66 -2.01 14.70 -2.12
CA PRO A 66 -2.43 15.10 -3.47
C PRO A 66 -3.25 14.04 -4.22
N VAL A 67 -3.25 12.78 -3.78
CA VAL A 67 -3.92 11.68 -4.52
C VAL A 67 -5.31 11.33 -3.99
N GLY A 68 -5.76 11.95 -2.90
CA GLY A 68 -7.00 11.58 -2.20
C GLY A 68 -8.23 11.56 -3.12
N ASN A 69 -8.46 12.63 -3.88
CA ASN A 69 -9.58 12.73 -4.83
C ASN A 69 -9.46 11.73 -5.98
N ALA A 70 -8.23 11.49 -6.48
CA ALA A 70 -7.98 10.51 -7.52
C ALA A 70 -8.22 9.08 -7.03
N ASN A 71 -7.79 8.76 -5.81
CA ASN A 71 -8.09 7.48 -5.16
C ASN A 71 -9.60 7.25 -5.02
N MET A 72 -10.36 8.28 -4.63
CA MET A 72 -11.83 8.18 -4.59
C MET A 72 -12.43 7.88 -5.96
N LYS A 73 -11.93 8.50 -7.04
CA LYS A 73 -12.37 8.22 -8.42
C LYS A 73 -12.06 6.79 -8.85
N ALA A 74 -10.90 6.26 -8.47
CA ALA A 74 -10.48 4.90 -8.82
C ALA A 74 -11.15 3.81 -7.98
N THR A 75 -11.71 4.15 -6.80
CA THR A 75 -12.39 3.22 -5.91
C THR A 75 -13.87 3.11 -6.29
N LYS A 76 -14.44 1.91 -6.31
CA LYS A 76 -15.86 1.70 -6.68
C LYS A 76 -16.83 2.41 -5.71
N ILE A 77 -18.07 2.59 -6.15
CA ILE A 77 -19.14 3.09 -5.29
C ILE A 77 -19.34 2.14 -4.09
N GLY A 78 -19.35 2.68 -2.88
CA GLY A 78 -19.42 1.90 -1.64
C GLY A 78 -18.11 1.21 -1.26
N GLY A 79 -17.01 1.44 -2.01
CA GLY A 79 -15.70 0.88 -1.74
C GLY A 79 -15.00 1.53 -0.54
N ARG A 80 -13.79 1.06 -0.23
CA ARG A 80 -13.02 1.48 0.94
C ARG A 80 -11.65 2.02 0.55
N ILE A 81 -11.22 3.06 1.26
CA ILE A 81 -9.86 3.57 1.20
C ILE A 81 -9.26 3.49 2.60
N ILE A 82 -8.16 2.76 2.75
CA ILE A 82 -7.41 2.65 4.00
C ILE A 82 -6.19 3.58 3.91
N ASN A 83 -6.22 4.65 4.69
CA ASN A 83 -5.11 5.59 4.80
C ASN A 83 -4.05 5.02 5.74
N VAL A 84 -2.98 4.46 5.17
CA VAL A 84 -1.88 3.83 5.90
C VAL A 84 -0.70 4.78 6.04
N GLY A 85 -0.31 5.43 4.95
CA GLY A 85 0.84 6.32 4.87
C GLY A 85 0.48 7.74 4.43
N ARG A 86 1.44 8.66 4.55
CA ARG A 86 1.30 10.07 4.17
C ARG A 86 2.57 10.54 3.46
N LEU A 87 3.10 9.69 2.58
CA LEU A 87 4.36 9.96 1.88
C LEU A 87 4.26 11.16 0.92
N GLY A 88 3.04 11.44 0.42
CA GLY A 88 2.76 12.60 -0.43
C GLY A 88 2.39 13.88 0.34
N GLY A 89 2.25 13.79 1.67
CA GLY A 89 1.92 14.93 2.52
C GLY A 89 0.78 14.63 3.49
N MET A 90 0.70 15.44 4.56
CA MET A 90 -0.32 15.32 5.61
C MET A 90 -1.62 16.05 5.27
N HIS A 91 -1.58 16.95 4.28
CA HIS A 91 -2.68 17.79 3.86
C HIS A 91 -2.93 17.62 2.36
N GLY A 92 -4.16 17.86 1.94
CA GLY A 92 -4.58 17.83 0.55
C GLY A 92 -6.04 18.23 0.40
N ASP A 93 -6.44 18.53 -0.84
CA ASP A 93 -7.82 18.85 -1.15
C ASP A 93 -8.71 17.62 -1.00
N PHE A 94 -9.90 17.82 -0.46
CA PHE A 94 -10.89 16.78 -0.29
C PHE A 94 -12.23 17.21 -0.90
N ASN A 95 -12.67 16.49 -1.92
CA ASN A 95 -13.95 16.74 -2.57
C ASN A 95 -15.06 15.98 -1.83
N TYR A 96 -15.80 16.69 -0.98
CA TYR A 96 -16.88 16.11 -0.18
C TYR A 96 -18.04 15.61 -1.02
N ASP A 97 -18.36 16.27 -2.14
CA ASP A 97 -19.41 15.82 -3.04
C ASP A 97 -19.04 14.50 -3.71
N LEU A 98 -17.83 14.39 -4.24
CA LEU A 98 -17.29 13.14 -4.78
C LEU A 98 -17.33 12.01 -3.74
N HIS A 99 -16.92 12.29 -2.51
CA HIS A 99 -16.95 11.34 -1.41
C HIS A 99 -18.38 10.84 -1.15
N ALA A 100 -19.34 11.76 -1.06
CA ALA A 100 -20.75 11.45 -0.81
C ALA A 100 -21.38 10.68 -1.97
N LEU A 101 -21.20 11.13 -3.22
CA LEU A 101 -21.70 10.45 -4.42
C LEU A 101 -21.20 9.01 -4.55
N ARG A 102 -19.94 8.78 -4.20
CA ARG A 102 -19.36 7.44 -4.26
C ARG A 102 -19.53 6.64 -2.97
N ARG A 103 -20.06 7.22 -1.91
CA ARG A 103 -20.27 6.58 -0.59
C ARG A 103 -19.04 5.83 -0.09
N ILE A 104 -17.86 6.45 -0.24
CA ILE A 104 -16.57 5.86 0.13
C ILE A 104 -16.44 5.75 1.65
N GLN A 105 -16.00 4.60 2.13
CA GLN A 105 -15.53 4.45 3.51
C GLN A 105 -14.04 4.83 3.56
N TYR A 106 -13.72 5.99 4.14
CA TYR A 106 -12.36 6.47 4.30
C TYR A 106 -11.88 6.19 5.72
N LEU A 107 -10.93 5.26 5.89
CA LEU A 107 -10.51 4.71 7.16
C LEU A 107 -9.04 5.05 7.45
N GLY A 108 -8.79 5.77 8.54
CA GLY A 108 -7.43 6.03 9.02
C GLY A 108 -6.89 4.88 9.86
N VAL A 109 -5.62 4.55 9.69
CA VAL A 109 -4.92 3.57 10.52
C VAL A 109 -3.61 4.13 11.07
N THR A 110 -3.32 3.80 12.33
CA THR A 110 -2.06 4.17 12.99
C THR A 110 -1.77 3.24 14.16
N PHE A 111 -0.48 3.12 14.50
CA PHE A 111 -0.05 2.49 15.76
C PHE A 111 0.31 3.52 16.85
N ARG A 112 0.46 4.81 16.49
CA ARG A 112 0.95 5.86 17.40
C ARG A 112 0.09 6.10 18.63
N THR A 113 -1.22 5.90 18.48
CA THR A 113 -2.22 6.16 19.53
C THR A 113 -2.84 4.89 20.10
N ARG A 114 -2.30 3.71 19.75
CA ARG A 114 -2.81 2.46 20.25
C ARG A 114 -2.18 2.08 21.58
N THR A 115 -2.99 1.51 22.46
CA THR A 115 -2.52 0.87 23.69
C THR A 115 -1.83 -0.46 23.39
N GLY A 116 -0.99 -0.94 24.32
CA GLY A 116 -0.35 -2.25 24.18
C GLY A 116 -1.37 -3.39 24.00
N LYS A 117 -2.54 -3.31 24.68
CA LYS A 117 -3.63 -4.29 24.55
C LYS A 117 -4.21 -4.32 23.13
N GLU A 118 -4.43 -3.16 22.51
CA GLU A 118 -4.91 -3.08 21.12
C GLU A 118 -3.88 -3.65 20.14
N VAL A 119 -2.59 -3.35 20.36
CA VAL A 119 -1.51 -3.91 19.55
C VAL A 119 -1.48 -5.44 19.66
N SER A 120 -1.53 -5.99 20.88
CA SER A 120 -1.58 -7.44 21.11
C SER A 120 -2.76 -8.08 20.37
N SER A 121 -3.96 -7.51 20.49
CA SER A 121 -5.15 -8.02 19.80
C SER A 121 -5.02 -8.01 18.28
N ILE A 122 -4.35 -7.00 17.70
CA ILE A 122 -4.07 -6.95 16.26
C ILE A 122 -3.08 -8.06 15.87
N VAL A 123 -2.01 -8.24 16.65
CA VAL A 123 -1.01 -9.28 16.40
C VAL A 123 -1.63 -10.68 16.46
N GLU A 124 -2.46 -10.95 17.47
CA GLU A 124 -3.21 -12.20 17.60
C GLU A 124 -4.05 -12.49 16.35
N LYS A 125 -4.88 -11.53 15.92
CA LYS A 125 -5.71 -11.66 14.72
C LYS A 125 -4.89 -11.89 13.45
N VAL A 126 -3.76 -11.20 13.28
CA VAL A 126 -2.85 -11.40 12.14
C VAL A 126 -2.22 -12.79 12.19
N THR A 127 -1.83 -13.25 13.38
CA THR A 127 -1.27 -14.59 13.57
C THR A 127 -2.28 -15.67 13.21
N GLU A 128 -3.49 -15.58 13.72
CA GLU A 128 -4.57 -16.52 13.46
C GLU A 128 -4.98 -16.55 11.98
N SER A 129 -5.25 -15.38 11.40
CA SER A 129 -5.82 -15.27 10.05
C SER A 129 -4.80 -15.42 8.92
N LEU A 130 -3.57 -15.00 9.14
CA LEU A 130 -2.56 -14.92 8.10
C LEU A 130 -1.37 -15.86 8.34
N LEU A 131 -0.67 -15.71 9.47
CA LEU A 131 0.60 -16.40 9.69
C LEU A 131 0.43 -17.90 9.90
N SER A 132 -0.69 -18.33 10.49
CA SER A 132 -1.03 -19.76 10.67
C SER A 132 -1.50 -20.43 9.39
N SER A 133 -1.82 -19.66 8.35
CA SER A 133 -2.28 -20.19 7.07
C SER A 133 -1.11 -20.61 6.16
N SER A 134 -1.37 -21.52 5.23
CA SER A 134 -0.41 -21.86 4.18
C SER A 134 -0.03 -20.68 3.30
N ALA A 135 -0.94 -19.71 3.15
CA ALA A 135 -0.72 -18.49 2.40
C ALA A 135 0.28 -17.56 3.10
N GLY A 136 0.19 -17.44 4.45
CA GLY A 136 1.13 -16.63 5.23
C GLY A 136 2.58 -17.12 5.15
N LYS A 137 2.78 -18.43 5.05
CA LYS A 137 4.10 -19.05 4.89
C LYS A 137 4.77 -18.72 3.55
N LYS A 138 4.02 -18.26 2.55
CA LYS A 138 4.52 -17.89 1.22
C LYS A 138 4.81 -16.39 1.08
N LEU A 139 4.51 -15.59 2.10
CA LEU A 139 4.75 -14.15 2.05
C LEU A 139 6.25 -13.84 1.99
N GLN A 140 6.63 -13.01 1.06
CA GLN A 140 8.01 -12.59 0.86
C GLN A 140 8.15 -11.10 1.17
N LEU A 141 9.12 -10.79 2.01
CA LEU A 141 9.51 -9.40 2.27
C LEU A 141 10.79 -9.11 1.50
N PRO A 142 10.76 -8.30 0.43
CA PRO A 142 11.98 -7.96 -0.28
C PRO A 142 12.93 -7.20 0.63
N ILE A 143 14.18 -7.64 0.72
CA ILE A 143 15.28 -6.93 1.35
C ILE A 143 16.11 -6.31 0.23
N HIS A 144 16.20 -4.99 0.22
CA HIS A 144 16.97 -4.27 -0.79
C HIS A 144 18.46 -4.40 -0.50
N GLN A 145 18.86 -4.08 0.74
CA GLN A 145 20.25 -4.13 1.17
C GLN A 145 20.36 -4.35 2.67
N VAL A 146 21.45 -4.99 3.08
CA VAL A 146 21.83 -5.16 4.48
C VAL A 146 23.10 -4.33 4.73
N PHE A 147 23.05 -3.43 5.69
CA PHE A 147 24.18 -2.61 6.13
C PHE A 147 24.68 -3.10 7.49
N PRO A 148 25.98 -3.00 7.79
CA PRO A 148 26.44 -3.06 9.17
C PRO A 148 25.81 -1.94 10.01
N LEU A 149 25.60 -2.16 11.31
CA LEU A 149 25.03 -1.12 12.18
C LEU A 149 25.86 0.18 12.17
N ALA A 150 27.19 0.08 12.03
CA ALA A 150 28.08 1.24 11.93
C ALA A 150 27.79 2.13 10.71
N GLU A 151 27.15 1.60 9.66
CA GLU A 151 26.78 2.30 8.43
C GLU A 151 25.30 2.75 8.43
N ALA A 152 24.68 2.87 9.60
CA ALA A 152 23.28 3.27 9.73
C ALA A 152 22.96 4.61 9.05
N THR A 153 23.92 5.55 9.07
CA THR A 153 23.78 6.85 8.38
C THR A 153 23.62 6.69 6.87
N ASP A 154 24.39 5.81 6.24
CA ASP A 154 24.31 5.56 4.79
C ASP A 154 23.01 4.86 4.43
N ALA A 155 22.56 3.93 5.30
CA ALA A 155 21.26 3.28 5.16
C ALA A 155 20.09 4.28 5.21
N LEU A 156 20.14 5.25 6.13
CA LEU A 156 19.15 6.32 6.24
C LEU A 156 19.20 7.25 5.04
N ALA A 157 20.39 7.65 4.58
CA ALA A 157 20.55 8.48 3.39
C ALA A 157 19.99 7.80 2.13
N MET A 158 20.19 6.49 1.96
CA MET A 158 19.57 5.71 0.87
C MET A 158 18.05 5.75 0.98
N MET A 159 17.49 5.65 2.18
CA MET A 159 16.04 5.72 2.40
C MET A 159 15.48 7.11 2.04
N GLU A 160 16.17 8.19 2.43
CA GLU A 160 15.79 9.57 2.08
C GLU A 160 15.79 9.81 0.57
N ARG A 161 16.78 9.30 -0.16
CA ARG A 161 16.84 9.38 -1.62
C ARG A 161 15.79 8.52 -2.32
N ASN A 162 15.03 7.71 -1.56
CA ASN A 162 13.99 6.83 -2.09
C ASN A 162 14.50 5.89 -3.22
N GLU A 163 15.72 5.37 -3.06
CA GLU A 163 16.39 4.49 -4.06
C GLU A 163 16.08 3.00 -3.85
N HIS A 164 15.61 2.63 -2.66
CA HIS A 164 15.37 1.24 -2.27
C HIS A 164 14.04 0.69 -2.77
N PHE A 165 13.99 -0.63 -2.98
CA PHE A 165 12.74 -1.39 -3.13
C PHE A 165 12.69 -2.48 -2.04
N GLY A 166 11.73 -2.39 -1.14
CA GLY A 166 11.63 -3.30 0.00
C GLY A 166 12.26 -2.71 1.26
N LYS A 167 12.90 -3.55 2.07
CA LYS A 167 13.48 -3.16 3.36
C LYS A 167 14.98 -2.94 3.27
N ILE A 168 15.46 -1.95 3.99
CA ILE A 168 16.85 -1.79 4.35
C ILE A 168 17.01 -2.39 5.74
N VAL A 169 17.99 -3.24 5.93
CA VAL A 169 18.23 -3.97 7.19
C VAL A 169 19.57 -3.56 7.75
N LEU A 170 19.64 -3.32 9.04
CA LEU A 170 20.91 -3.14 9.78
C LEU A 170 21.25 -4.45 10.48
N ARG A 171 22.45 -4.95 10.22
CA ARG A 171 23.01 -6.13 10.91
C ARG A 171 23.65 -5.69 12.22
N VAL A 172 23.10 -6.15 13.31
CA VAL A 172 23.74 -6.09 14.63
C VAL A 172 24.57 -7.35 14.77
N VAL A 173 25.86 -7.20 15.05
CA VAL A 173 26.82 -8.34 15.16
C VAL A 173 26.51 -9.14 16.42
#